data_418fa300fa3743c1392428268547b5dd
#
_entry.id   418fa300fa3743c1392428268547b5dd
#
_cell.length_a   1.000
_cell.length_b   1.000
_cell.length_c   1.000
_cell.angle_alpha   90.00
_cell.angle_beta   90.00
_cell.angle_gamma   90.00
#
_symmetry.space_group_name_H-M   'P 1'
#
loop_
_entity.id
_entity.type
_entity.pdbx_description
1 polymer ?
#
loop_
_entity_poly.entity_id
_entity_poly.type
_entity_poly.pdbx_seq_one_letter_code
_entity_poly.pdbx_strand_id
1 'polypeptide(L)'
;CAHLSGTKGLLKALATGQVIHPTAASEVFYTPLEAVTIEQRRNAKAIQSGLIYGMSAFGLSKQLNIPRYDAQKYMDLYFERYPLVLTYMEDTRQIAKEQGYVSTVFGRRLYLPEINASNGMRRKGAERAAINAPMQGTAADIIKKAMLAVDEWIETFPFDDVRMIMHVHDELCFEIN
;
A
#
# COMPACT_ATOMS: atom_id res chain seq x y z
N CYS A 1 -0.20 -4.25 2.16
CA CYS A 1 -0.91 -3.84 3.38
C CYS A 1 -1.60 -5.03 4.06
N ALA A 2 -2.57 -5.70 3.40
CA ALA A 2 -3.36 -6.81 4.00
C ALA A 2 -2.50 -7.90 4.67
N HIS A 3 -1.42 -8.34 4.03
CA HIS A 3 -0.48 -9.32 4.57
C HIS A 3 0.27 -8.78 5.79
N LEU A 4 0.84 -7.58 5.70
CA LEU A 4 1.63 -6.99 6.78
C LEU A 4 0.79 -6.62 8.00
N SER A 5 -0.47 -6.22 7.83
CA SER A 5 -1.38 -5.92 8.93
C SER A 5 -2.12 -7.16 9.47
N GLY A 6 -2.03 -8.30 8.80
CA GLY A 6 -2.76 -9.51 9.17
C GLY A 6 -4.29 -9.38 9.06
N THR A 7 -4.80 -8.43 8.29
CA THR A 7 -6.24 -8.14 8.17
C THR A 7 -6.96 -9.24 7.40
N LYS A 8 -7.57 -10.19 8.12
CA LYS A 8 -8.22 -11.40 7.53
C LYS A 8 -9.27 -11.05 6.47
N GLY A 9 -10.08 -10.00 6.67
CA GLY A 9 -11.10 -9.57 5.71
C GLY A 9 -10.50 -9.15 4.36
N LEU A 10 -9.42 -8.38 4.37
CA LEU A 10 -8.70 -7.98 3.16
C LEU A 10 -7.98 -9.17 2.50
N LEU A 11 -7.39 -10.07 3.29
CA LEU A 11 -6.74 -11.29 2.78
C LEU A 11 -7.77 -12.21 2.10
N LYS A 12 -8.96 -12.39 2.70
CA LYS A 12 -10.04 -13.18 2.12
C LYS A 12 -10.53 -12.58 0.80
N ALA A 13 -10.77 -11.26 0.77
CA ALA A 13 -11.19 -10.57 -0.45
C ALA A 13 -10.17 -10.74 -1.60
N LEU A 14 -8.87 -10.64 -1.30
CA LEU A 14 -7.81 -10.90 -2.27
C LEU A 14 -7.81 -12.35 -2.76
N ALA A 15 -7.91 -13.32 -1.85
CA ALA A 15 -7.89 -14.75 -2.19
C ALA A 15 -9.10 -15.18 -3.03
N THR A 16 -10.24 -14.53 -2.89
CA THR A 16 -11.47 -14.81 -3.65
C THR A 16 -11.59 -14.01 -4.94
N GLY A 17 -10.56 -13.24 -5.31
CA GLY A 17 -10.57 -12.39 -6.50
C GLY A 17 -11.56 -11.23 -6.43
N GLN A 18 -12.09 -10.92 -5.25
CA GLN A 18 -12.99 -9.78 -5.08
C GLN A 18 -12.24 -8.47 -5.32
N VAL A 19 -12.86 -7.56 -6.04
CA VAL A 19 -12.29 -6.23 -6.27
C VAL A 19 -12.39 -5.44 -4.97
N ILE A 20 -11.25 -5.20 -4.32
CA ILE A 20 -11.14 -4.61 -2.98
C ILE A 20 -11.85 -3.26 -2.87
N HIS A 21 -11.75 -2.42 -3.91
CA HIS A 21 -12.30 -1.06 -3.84
C HIS A 21 -13.84 -0.98 -3.79
N PRO A 22 -14.61 -1.75 -4.57
CA PRO A 22 -16.06 -1.82 -4.39
C PRO A 22 -16.47 -2.39 -3.04
N THR A 23 -15.80 -3.43 -2.56
CA THR A 23 -16.07 -4.02 -1.25
C THR A 23 -15.79 -3.03 -0.12
N ALA A 24 -14.65 -2.35 -0.16
CA ALA A 24 -14.34 -1.30 0.80
C ALA A 24 -15.32 -0.11 0.71
N ALA A 25 -15.77 0.26 -0.50
CA ALA A 25 -16.79 1.29 -0.68
C ALA A 25 -18.13 0.87 -0.08
N SER A 26 -18.59 -0.35 -0.35
CA SER A 26 -19.81 -0.93 0.24
C SER A 26 -19.78 -0.87 1.76
N GLU A 27 -18.66 -1.24 2.36
CA GLU A 27 -18.47 -1.27 3.81
C GLU A 27 -18.35 0.13 4.42
N VAL A 28 -17.55 1.02 3.83
CA VAL A 28 -17.34 2.39 4.35
C VAL A 28 -18.57 3.29 4.16
N PHE A 29 -19.31 3.11 3.05
CA PHE A 29 -20.50 3.92 2.76
C PHE A 29 -21.82 3.25 3.14
N TYR A 30 -21.77 2.06 3.78
CA TYR A 30 -22.97 1.27 4.14
C TYR A 30 -23.93 1.08 2.95
N THR A 31 -23.38 0.88 1.75
CA THR A 31 -24.13 0.75 0.49
C THR A 31 -24.02 -0.69 0.01
N PRO A 32 -25.11 -1.38 -0.38
CA PRO A 32 -25.02 -2.70 -1.00
C PRO A 32 -24.05 -2.70 -2.18
N LEU A 33 -23.30 -3.78 -2.37
CA LEU A 33 -22.21 -3.86 -3.36
C LEU A 33 -22.68 -3.50 -4.78
N GLU A 34 -23.89 -3.93 -5.12
CA GLU A 34 -24.54 -3.69 -6.43
C GLU A 34 -24.97 -2.23 -6.63
N ALA A 35 -25.13 -1.49 -5.53
CA ALA A 35 -25.55 -0.08 -5.52
C ALA A 35 -24.38 0.89 -5.34
N VAL A 36 -23.14 0.38 -5.21
CA VAL A 36 -21.94 1.22 -5.09
C VAL A 36 -21.72 2.04 -6.35
N THR A 37 -21.78 3.35 -6.22
CA THR A 37 -21.56 4.29 -7.33
C THR A 37 -20.10 4.36 -7.74
N ILE A 38 -19.84 4.82 -8.97
CA ILE A 38 -18.47 5.07 -9.48
C ILE A 38 -17.73 6.06 -8.56
N GLU A 39 -18.43 7.07 -8.07
CA GLU A 39 -17.87 8.07 -7.16
C GLU A 39 -17.48 7.44 -5.81
N GLN A 40 -18.36 6.67 -5.18
CA GLN A 40 -18.06 5.94 -3.94
C GLN A 40 -16.86 5.00 -4.11
N ARG A 41 -16.77 4.29 -5.23
CA ARG A 41 -15.62 3.43 -5.56
C ARG A 41 -14.33 4.24 -5.69
N ARG A 42 -14.38 5.39 -6.38
CA ARG A 42 -13.23 6.31 -6.52
C ARG A 42 -12.80 6.85 -5.16
N ASN A 43 -13.76 7.26 -4.32
CA ASN A 43 -13.50 7.77 -2.99
C ASN A 43 -12.90 6.69 -2.07
N ALA A 44 -13.44 5.47 -2.08
CA ALA A 44 -12.86 4.34 -1.33
C ALA A 44 -11.43 4.03 -1.76
N LYS A 45 -11.13 4.06 -3.06
CA LYS A 45 -9.76 3.90 -3.58
C LYS A 45 -8.84 5.01 -3.06
N ALA A 46 -9.29 6.26 -3.09
CA ALA A 46 -8.52 7.40 -2.61
C ALA A 46 -8.30 7.34 -1.09
N ILE A 47 -9.32 6.97 -0.32
CA ILE A 47 -9.22 6.76 1.13
C ILE A 47 -8.20 5.67 1.43
N GLN A 48 -8.37 4.49 0.85
CA GLN A 48 -7.49 3.35 1.08
C GLN A 48 -6.04 3.65 0.70
N SER A 49 -5.80 4.20 -0.47
CA SER A 49 -4.46 4.60 -0.92
C SER A 49 -3.89 5.69 -0.02
N GLY A 50 -4.66 6.74 0.25
CA GLY A 50 -4.22 7.86 1.08
C GLY A 50 -3.86 7.44 2.50
N LEU A 51 -4.65 6.57 3.13
CA LEU A 51 -4.38 6.08 4.48
C LEU A 51 -3.14 5.20 4.55
N ILE A 52 -2.98 4.30 3.58
CA ILE A 52 -1.78 3.45 3.47
C ILE A 52 -0.52 4.31 3.35
N TYR A 53 -0.60 5.47 2.69
CA TYR A 53 0.50 6.43 2.59
C TYR A 53 0.56 7.44 3.75
N GLY A 54 -0.20 7.23 4.83
CA GLY A 54 -0.20 8.07 6.02
C GLY A 54 -0.76 9.47 5.80
N MET A 55 -1.70 9.62 4.84
CA MET A 55 -2.36 10.88 4.56
C MET A 55 -3.21 11.33 5.75
N SER A 56 -3.20 12.63 6.04
CA SER A 56 -4.07 13.23 7.06
C SER A 56 -5.46 13.54 6.50
N ALA A 57 -6.44 13.77 7.38
CA ALA A 57 -7.78 14.21 6.99
C ALA A 57 -7.74 15.50 6.14
N PHE A 58 -6.77 16.39 6.37
CA PHE A 58 -6.58 17.57 5.52
C PHE A 58 -6.14 17.18 4.10
N GLY A 59 -5.18 16.26 3.95
CA GLY A 59 -4.75 15.77 2.64
C GLY A 59 -5.89 15.08 1.90
N LEU A 60 -6.63 14.22 2.60
CA LEU A 60 -7.79 13.51 2.04
C LEU A 60 -8.91 14.46 1.62
N SER A 61 -9.22 15.49 2.42
CA SER A 61 -10.24 16.49 2.08
C SER A 61 -9.89 17.25 0.80
N LYS A 62 -8.62 17.59 0.61
CA LYS A 62 -8.12 18.21 -0.63
C LYS A 62 -8.23 17.28 -1.84
N GLN A 63 -7.86 16.03 -1.66
CA GLN A 63 -7.88 15.04 -2.76
C GLN A 63 -9.29 14.70 -3.22
N LEU A 64 -10.25 14.60 -2.29
CA LEU A 64 -11.65 14.28 -2.57
C LEU A 64 -12.51 15.52 -2.83
N ASN A 65 -11.99 16.72 -2.61
CA ASN A 65 -12.73 17.99 -2.65
C ASN A 65 -13.97 17.98 -1.73
N ILE A 66 -13.79 17.51 -0.50
CA ILE A 66 -14.83 17.42 0.53
C ILE A 66 -14.42 18.21 1.79
N PRO A 67 -15.36 18.57 2.68
CA PRO A 67 -15.03 19.14 3.98
C PRO A 67 -14.10 18.25 4.80
N ARG A 68 -13.19 18.86 5.57
CA ARG A 68 -12.26 18.13 6.43
C ARG A 68 -12.98 17.22 7.44
N TYR A 69 -14.14 17.62 7.91
CA TYR A 69 -14.97 16.82 8.82
C TYR A 69 -15.39 15.50 8.16
N ASP A 70 -15.86 15.54 6.92
CA ASP A 70 -16.26 14.33 6.18
C ASP A 70 -15.07 13.43 5.87
N ALA A 71 -13.93 14.03 5.52
CA ALA A 71 -12.69 13.28 5.33
C ALA A 71 -12.27 12.54 6.62
N GLN A 72 -12.37 13.20 7.78
CA GLN A 72 -12.08 12.56 9.08
C GLN A 72 -13.06 11.42 9.35
N LYS A 73 -14.35 11.64 9.15
CA LYS A 73 -15.38 10.61 9.32
C LYS A 73 -15.10 9.36 8.46
N TYR A 74 -14.71 9.56 7.20
CA TYR A 74 -14.33 8.42 6.33
C TYR A 74 -13.10 7.67 6.84
N MET A 75 -12.11 8.39 7.36
CA MET A 75 -10.94 7.76 7.98
C MET A 75 -11.34 6.94 9.21
N ASP A 76 -12.18 7.50 10.08
CA ASP A 76 -12.63 6.82 11.30
C ASP A 76 -13.41 5.54 10.96
N LEU A 77 -14.35 5.59 10.00
CA LEU A 77 -15.08 4.43 9.50
C LEU A 77 -14.15 3.36 8.90
N TYR A 78 -13.13 3.78 8.16
CA TYR A 78 -12.16 2.85 7.59
C TYR A 78 -11.37 2.13 8.68
N PHE A 79 -10.89 2.84 9.70
CA PHE A 79 -10.12 2.24 10.78
C PHE A 79 -10.99 1.43 11.76
N GLU A 80 -12.25 1.83 11.94
CA GLU A 80 -13.23 1.00 12.67
C GLU A 80 -13.42 -0.35 11.96
N ARG A 81 -13.51 -0.33 10.64
CA ARG A 81 -13.66 -1.55 9.83
C ARG A 81 -12.38 -2.38 9.75
N TYR A 82 -11.23 -1.72 9.70
CA TYR A 82 -9.92 -2.35 9.55
C TYR A 82 -8.95 -1.96 10.68
N PRO A 83 -9.25 -2.30 11.95
CA PRO A 83 -8.45 -1.85 13.10
C PRO A 83 -7.00 -2.33 13.03
N LEU A 84 -6.75 -3.52 12.50
CA LEU A 84 -5.39 -4.05 12.35
C LEU A 84 -4.52 -3.24 11.37
N VAL A 85 -5.12 -2.48 10.47
CA VAL A 85 -4.36 -1.55 9.62
C VAL A 85 -3.85 -0.39 10.46
N LEU A 86 -4.69 0.16 11.34
CA LEU A 86 -4.28 1.23 12.27
C LEU A 86 -3.16 0.74 13.21
N THR A 87 -3.36 -0.42 13.83
CA THR A 87 -2.34 -1.05 14.70
C THR A 87 -1.02 -1.21 13.95
N TYR A 88 -1.03 -1.76 12.75
CA TYR A 88 0.18 -1.88 11.91
C TYR A 88 0.88 -0.54 11.70
N MET A 89 0.12 0.52 11.43
CA MET A 89 0.68 1.86 11.21
C MET A 89 1.33 2.43 12.47
N GLU A 90 0.70 2.21 13.64
CA GLU A 90 1.19 2.68 14.94
C GLU A 90 2.45 1.90 15.35
N ASP A 91 2.41 0.58 15.27
CA ASP A 91 3.55 -0.30 15.57
C ASP A 91 4.74 0.02 14.67
N THR A 92 4.50 0.22 13.39
CA THR A 92 5.57 0.56 12.43
C THR A 92 6.22 1.91 12.75
N ARG A 93 5.43 2.91 13.16
CA ARG A 93 5.98 4.20 13.63
C ARG A 93 6.80 4.03 14.90
N GLN A 94 6.31 3.23 15.84
CA GLN A 94 7.01 2.98 17.09
C GLN A 94 8.35 2.27 16.85
N ILE A 95 8.34 1.19 16.07
CA ILE A 95 9.55 0.48 15.66
C ILE A 95 10.53 1.43 14.98
N ALA A 96 10.07 2.27 14.06
CA ALA A 96 10.93 3.24 13.39
C ALA A 96 11.58 4.24 14.37
N LYS A 97 10.84 4.72 15.37
CA LYS A 97 11.36 5.64 16.41
C LYS A 97 12.42 4.98 17.28
N GLU A 98 12.27 3.71 17.61
CA GLU A 98 13.18 2.96 18.47
C GLU A 98 14.47 2.57 17.75
N GLN A 99 14.39 2.09 16.51
CA GLN A 99 15.57 1.55 15.80
C GLN A 99 16.14 2.50 14.74
N GLY A 100 15.43 3.58 14.39
CA GLY A 100 15.86 4.53 13.35
C GLY A 100 15.69 4.03 11.91
N TYR A 101 15.08 2.87 11.70
CA TYR A 101 14.81 2.30 10.38
C TYR A 101 13.55 1.42 10.38
N VAL A 102 13.07 1.08 9.19
CA VAL A 102 12.08 0.03 8.93
C VAL A 102 12.62 -0.95 7.89
N SER A 103 12.04 -2.14 7.83
CA SER A 103 12.50 -3.19 6.91
C SER A 103 11.38 -3.72 6.03
N THR A 104 11.74 -4.17 4.82
CA THR A 104 10.87 -5.01 3.98
C THR A 104 10.71 -6.40 4.59
N VAL A 105 9.77 -7.20 4.06
CA VAL A 105 9.63 -8.63 4.42
C VAL A 105 10.91 -9.43 4.18
N PHE A 106 11.74 -8.99 3.23
CA PHE A 106 13.02 -9.62 2.89
C PHE A 106 14.22 -9.04 3.64
N GLY A 107 13.98 -8.15 4.62
CA GLY A 107 15.02 -7.61 5.51
C GLY A 107 15.78 -6.40 4.97
N ARG A 108 15.44 -5.88 3.78
CA ARG A 108 16.05 -4.65 3.28
C ARG A 108 15.59 -3.45 4.09
N ARG A 109 16.54 -2.66 4.60
CA ARG A 109 16.29 -1.55 5.52
C ARG A 109 16.18 -0.22 4.80
N LEU A 110 15.25 0.63 5.30
CA LEU A 110 15.20 2.06 5.03
C LEU A 110 15.50 2.80 6.33
N TYR A 111 16.60 3.53 6.37
CA TYR A 111 16.96 4.38 7.51
C TYR A 111 16.18 5.69 7.48
N LEU A 112 15.74 6.15 8.66
CA LEU A 112 14.85 7.29 8.86
C LEU A 112 15.47 8.29 9.84
N PRO A 113 16.51 9.02 9.45
CA PRO A 113 17.25 9.90 10.38
C PRO A 113 16.36 11.00 10.97
N GLU A 114 15.28 11.35 10.29
CA GLU A 114 14.35 12.41 10.71
C GLU A 114 13.15 11.89 11.54
N ILE A 115 13.11 10.60 11.89
CA ILE A 115 11.96 10.00 12.59
C ILE A 115 11.73 10.62 13.98
N ASN A 116 12.81 11.07 14.63
CA ASN A 116 12.81 11.71 15.94
C ASN A 116 13.13 13.23 15.86
N ALA A 117 13.04 13.84 14.67
CA ALA A 117 13.34 15.25 14.49
C ALA A 117 12.44 16.14 15.36
N SER A 118 12.99 17.20 15.94
CA SER A 118 12.23 18.23 16.68
C SER A 118 11.25 18.98 15.77
N ASN A 119 11.63 19.17 14.49
CA ASN A 119 10.76 19.76 13.49
C ASN A 119 9.61 18.80 13.15
N GLY A 120 8.37 19.20 13.51
CA GLY A 120 7.18 18.39 13.31
C GLY A 120 6.87 18.05 11.83
N MET A 121 7.25 18.91 10.87
CA MET A 121 7.01 18.64 9.44
C MET A 121 7.95 17.52 8.96
N ARG A 122 9.24 17.57 9.32
CA ARG A 122 10.23 16.55 8.98
C ARG A 122 9.86 15.22 9.63
N ARG A 123 9.55 15.23 10.94
CA ARG A 123 9.10 14.04 11.65
C ARG A 123 7.88 13.38 11.02
N LYS A 124 6.82 14.14 10.67
CA LYS A 124 5.64 13.61 9.98
C LYS A 124 5.98 13.06 8.59
N GLY A 125 6.94 13.64 7.88
CA GLY A 125 7.46 13.10 6.62
C GLY A 125 8.09 11.72 6.82
N ALA A 126 8.97 11.59 7.81
CA ALA A 126 9.62 10.33 8.16
C ALA A 126 8.61 9.27 8.66
N GLU A 127 7.61 9.66 9.45
CA GLU A 127 6.53 8.76 9.89
C GLU A 127 5.72 8.18 8.72
N ARG A 128 5.43 8.99 7.70
CA ARG A 128 4.78 8.50 6.46
C ARG A 128 5.69 7.56 5.68
N ALA A 129 6.96 7.89 5.56
CA ALA A 129 7.94 7.03 4.91
C ALA A 129 8.08 5.69 5.65
N ALA A 130 8.07 5.70 6.99
CA ALA A 130 8.11 4.51 7.83
C ALA A 130 6.96 3.53 7.51
N ILE A 131 5.74 4.03 7.41
CA ILE A 131 4.56 3.20 7.12
C ILE A 131 4.61 2.62 5.71
N ASN A 132 5.05 3.43 4.75
CA ASN A 132 4.97 3.08 3.33
C ASN A 132 6.14 2.19 2.86
N ALA A 133 7.33 2.40 3.38
CA ALA A 133 8.54 1.73 2.92
C ALA A 133 8.50 0.20 3.03
N PRO A 134 7.99 -0.42 4.11
CA PRO A 134 7.86 -1.87 4.16
C PRO A 134 6.99 -2.45 3.04
N MET A 135 5.92 -1.75 2.67
CA MET A 135 5.00 -2.19 1.62
C MET A 135 5.58 -2.01 0.22
N GLN A 136 5.99 -0.80 -0.13
CA GLN A 136 6.57 -0.50 -1.44
C GLN A 136 7.91 -1.20 -1.64
N GLY A 137 8.74 -1.22 -0.60
CA GLY A 137 10.02 -1.91 -0.65
C GLY A 137 9.86 -3.42 -0.85
N THR A 138 8.89 -4.05 -0.17
CA THR A 138 8.60 -5.46 -0.37
C THR A 138 8.10 -5.76 -1.79
N ALA A 139 7.23 -4.90 -2.34
CA ALA A 139 6.79 -5.02 -3.73
C ALA A 139 7.99 -4.96 -4.70
N ALA A 140 8.89 -3.99 -4.51
CA ALA A 140 10.11 -3.89 -5.31
C ALA A 140 11.04 -5.11 -5.17
N ASP A 141 11.14 -5.68 -3.96
CA ASP A 141 11.94 -6.88 -3.72
C ASP A 141 11.32 -8.12 -4.41
N ILE A 142 9.98 -8.22 -4.42
CA ILE A 142 9.27 -9.29 -5.15
C ILE A 142 9.55 -9.21 -6.65
N ILE A 143 9.43 -8.03 -7.25
CA ILE A 143 9.71 -7.84 -8.68
C ILE A 143 11.17 -8.20 -9.02
N LYS A 144 12.13 -7.75 -8.20
CA LYS A 144 13.54 -8.14 -8.42
C LYS A 144 13.77 -9.65 -8.34
N LYS A 145 13.13 -10.32 -7.38
CA LYS A 145 13.20 -11.79 -7.28
C LYS A 145 12.54 -12.47 -8.48
N ALA A 146 11.40 -11.93 -8.94
CA ALA A 146 10.73 -12.42 -10.13
C ALA A 146 11.61 -12.24 -11.39
N MET A 147 12.27 -11.09 -11.54
CA MET A 147 13.19 -10.85 -12.64
C MET A 147 14.31 -11.89 -12.68
N LEU A 148 14.95 -12.18 -11.54
CA LEU A 148 16.01 -13.17 -11.46
C LEU A 148 15.52 -14.58 -11.82
N ALA A 149 14.36 -15.00 -11.27
CA ALA A 149 13.78 -16.30 -11.56
C ALA A 149 13.34 -16.45 -13.03
N VAL A 150 12.86 -15.36 -13.63
CA VAL A 150 12.49 -15.35 -15.05
C VAL A 150 13.74 -15.35 -15.95
N ASP A 151 14.79 -14.66 -15.55
CA ASP A 151 16.08 -14.67 -16.27
C ASP A 151 16.66 -16.08 -16.32
N GLU A 152 16.74 -16.76 -15.17
CA GLU A 152 17.13 -18.16 -15.08
C GLU A 152 16.25 -19.09 -15.95
N TRP A 153 14.94 -18.81 -16.03
CA TRP A 153 14.03 -19.57 -16.89
C TRP A 153 14.28 -19.28 -18.37
N ILE A 154 14.53 -18.02 -18.76
CA ILE A 154 14.85 -17.63 -20.14
C ILE A 154 16.11 -18.35 -20.64
N GLU A 155 17.13 -18.56 -19.79
CA GLU A 155 18.35 -19.28 -20.14
C GLU A 155 18.08 -20.73 -20.59
N THR A 156 16.91 -21.30 -20.31
CA THR A 156 16.51 -22.64 -20.77
C THR A 156 16.08 -22.70 -22.23
N PHE A 157 15.83 -21.55 -22.88
CA PHE A 157 15.44 -21.45 -24.29
C PHE A 157 16.66 -21.27 -25.21
N PRO A 158 16.51 -21.53 -26.52
CA PRO A 158 17.55 -21.17 -27.50
C PRO A 158 17.85 -19.68 -27.41
N PHE A 159 19.11 -19.36 -27.66
CA PHE A 159 19.57 -17.97 -27.65
C PHE A 159 18.71 -17.12 -28.60
N ASP A 160 18.24 -15.96 -28.13
CA ASP A 160 17.40 -14.99 -28.84
C ASP A 160 15.93 -15.34 -29.02
N ASP A 161 15.41 -16.47 -28.58
CA ASP A 161 13.98 -16.77 -28.69
C ASP A 161 13.13 -15.92 -27.75
N VAL A 162 13.64 -15.61 -26.57
CA VAL A 162 12.95 -14.82 -25.53
C VAL A 162 13.94 -13.86 -24.86
N ARG A 163 13.57 -12.60 -24.76
CA ARG A 163 14.36 -11.57 -24.05
C ARG A 163 13.51 -10.75 -23.12
N MET A 164 13.94 -10.56 -21.88
CA MET A 164 13.34 -9.57 -20.98
C MET A 164 13.90 -8.19 -21.32
N ILE A 165 13.05 -7.30 -21.83
CA ILE A 165 13.48 -6.00 -22.36
C ILE A 165 13.27 -4.85 -21.39
N MET A 166 12.24 -4.88 -20.54
CA MET A 166 12.02 -3.84 -19.55
C MET A 166 11.08 -4.27 -18.43
N HIS A 167 11.11 -3.50 -17.36
CA HIS A 167 10.22 -3.54 -16.23
C HIS A 167 9.39 -2.25 -16.18
N VAL A 168 8.06 -2.37 -16.10
CA VAL A 168 7.13 -1.25 -16.01
C VAL A 168 6.21 -1.48 -14.81
N HIS A 169 6.42 -0.72 -13.73
CA HIS A 169 5.69 -0.83 -12.45
C HIS A 169 5.74 -2.25 -11.85
N ASP A 170 4.73 -3.07 -12.09
CA ASP A 170 4.54 -4.45 -11.60
C ASP A 170 4.50 -5.48 -12.74
N GLU A 171 4.87 -5.08 -13.95
CA GLU A 171 4.88 -5.88 -15.17
C GLU A 171 6.32 -6.07 -15.69
N LEU A 172 6.61 -7.24 -16.24
CA LEU A 172 7.82 -7.53 -17.00
C LEU A 172 7.45 -7.66 -18.49
N CYS A 173 8.17 -6.95 -19.34
CA CYS A 173 7.94 -6.97 -20.78
C CYS A 173 9.01 -7.84 -21.45
N PHE A 174 8.57 -8.66 -22.41
CA PHE A 174 9.41 -9.59 -23.13
C PHE A 174 9.29 -9.36 -24.64
N GLU A 175 10.40 -9.57 -25.33
CA GLU A 175 10.45 -9.76 -26.77
C GLU A 175 10.50 -11.26 -27.04
N ILE A 176 9.69 -11.74 -27.97
CA ILE A 176 9.60 -13.14 -28.36
C ILE A 176 9.74 -13.19 -29.87
N ASN A 177 10.72 -13.96 -30.39
CA ASN A 177 10.97 -14.19 -31.81
C ASN A 177 10.18 -15.39 -32.34
#